data_2ea4dd8f496a01845993a7af47155121
#
_entry.id   2ea4dd8f496a01845993a7af47155121
#
_cell.length_a   1.000
_cell.length_b   1.000
_cell.length_c   1.000
_cell.angle_alpha   90.00
_cell.angle_beta   90.00
_cell.angle_gamma   90.00
#
_symmetry.space_group_name_H-M   'P 1'
#
loop_
_entity.id
_entity.type
_entity.pdbx_description
1 polymer ?
#
loop_
_entity_poly.entity_id
_entity_poly.type
_entity_poly.pdbx_seq_one_letter_code
_entity_poly.pdbx_strand_id
1 'polypeptide(L)'
;MNFNSFDDSWKFWIWDNVKRGSPKRELAGILLEKGFKKELIINEFGILDIFEVKNNAPELDVEKILANTKFPAKRLSDKLNIFEIKNLFNEEECAKIIEVIRANCTKSSVIDYQTGGNTLSDFRTSSTANLYRDKYEIINLVEDRIFSLINIPEKFTEQIQGQYYKVGEQFKPHFDTLFPNSEFQKKEIDSKGNRTWTAMIYLNNTPKGGHTKFTKIDYESPPELGKMILWQDTKDGQNIAESMHWGMPVEEGEKFVLTKWFREKIYQPALDK
;
A
#
# COMPACT_ATOMS: atom_id res chain seq x y z
N MET A 1 5.98 -30.07 25.34
CA MET A 1 7.07 -31.09 25.09
C MET A 1 8.06 -30.43 24.15
N ASN A 2 9.36 -30.54 24.41
CA ASN A 2 10.38 -29.99 23.50
C ASN A 2 11.03 -31.14 22.74
N PHE A 3 10.73 -31.23 21.43
CA PHE A 3 11.34 -32.26 20.58
C PHE A 3 12.75 -31.83 20.13
N ASN A 4 13.71 -32.73 20.24
CA ASN A 4 15.12 -32.50 19.88
C ASN A 4 15.50 -33.06 18.49
N SER A 5 14.59 -33.80 17.84
CA SER A 5 14.80 -34.37 16.51
C SER A 5 13.45 -34.58 15.81
N PHE A 6 13.48 -34.59 14.48
CA PHE A 6 12.33 -35.01 13.67
C PHE A 6 12.40 -36.54 13.51
N ASP A 7 11.29 -37.23 13.79
CA ASP A 7 11.10 -38.60 13.35
C ASP A 7 10.80 -38.68 11.86
N ASP A 8 10.69 -39.90 11.31
CA ASP A 8 10.51 -40.09 9.89
C ASP A 8 9.16 -39.57 9.37
N SER A 9 8.14 -39.53 10.23
CA SER A 9 6.84 -38.98 9.86
C SER A 9 6.89 -37.46 9.66
N TRP A 10 7.60 -36.75 10.54
CA TRP A 10 7.80 -35.31 10.45
C TRP A 10 8.74 -34.94 9.29
N LYS A 11 9.80 -35.71 9.05
CA LYS A 11 10.67 -35.52 7.88
C LYS A 11 9.91 -35.68 6.58
N PHE A 12 9.05 -36.70 6.49
CA PHE A 12 8.18 -36.89 5.32
C PHE A 12 7.19 -35.73 5.16
N TRP A 13 6.56 -35.30 6.25
CA TRP A 13 5.64 -34.16 6.23
C TRP A 13 6.33 -32.88 5.74
N ILE A 14 7.54 -32.57 6.26
CA ILE A 14 8.34 -31.41 5.82
C ILE A 14 8.63 -31.53 4.33
N TRP A 15 9.19 -32.66 3.90
CA TRP A 15 9.55 -32.88 2.51
C TRP A 15 8.37 -32.76 1.56
N ASP A 16 7.22 -33.37 1.87
CA ASP A 16 6.02 -33.35 1.05
C ASP A 16 5.45 -31.92 0.91
N ASN A 17 5.39 -31.17 2.00
CA ASN A 17 4.90 -29.78 1.97
C ASN A 17 5.86 -28.84 1.20
N VAL A 18 7.17 -28.98 1.41
CA VAL A 18 8.16 -28.23 0.63
C VAL A 18 8.06 -28.56 -0.87
N LYS A 19 7.89 -29.83 -1.22
CA LYS A 19 7.71 -30.29 -2.62
C LYS A 19 6.44 -29.72 -3.24
N ARG A 20 5.37 -29.53 -2.48
CA ARG A 20 4.12 -28.89 -2.92
C ARG A 20 4.22 -27.36 -3.02
N GLY A 21 5.36 -26.77 -2.65
CA GLY A 21 5.59 -25.33 -2.73
C GLY A 21 5.14 -24.55 -1.50
N SER A 22 4.84 -25.21 -0.38
CA SER A 22 4.48 -24.51 0.86
C SER A 22 5.63 -23.64 1.34
N PRO A 23 5.36 -22.37 1.76
CA PRO A 23 6.39 -21.48 2.24
C PRO A 23 7.11 -22.05 3.48
N LYS A 24 8.44 -22.15 3.44
CA LYS A 24 9.23 -22.72 4.56
C LYS A 24 8.98 -22.02 5.89
N ARG A 25 8.70 -20.72 5.90
CA ARG A 25 8.37 -19.96 7.11
C ARG A 25 7.05 -20.38 7.76
N GLU A 26 6.04 -20.70 6.97
CA GLU A 26 4.77 -21.22 7.50
C GLU A 26 4.97 -22.59 8.11
N LEU A 27 5.71 -23.46 7.42
CA LEU A 27 6.06 -24.79 7.95
C LEU A 27 6.87 -24.68 9.24
N ALA A 28 7.81 -23.73 9.32
CA ALA A 28 8.58 -23.46 10.53
C ALA A 28 7.69 -23.00 11.69
N GLY A 29 6.69 -22.17 11.44
CA GLY A 29 5.68 -21.75 12.41
C GLY A 29 4.91 -22.94 12.97
N ILE A 30 4.40 -23.82 12.11
CA ILE A 30 3.67 -25.04 12.48
C ILE A 30 4.54 -25.95 13.33
N LEU A 31 5.81 -26.18 12.94
CA LEU A 31 6.73 -27.02 13.70
C LEU A 31 7.02 -26.45 15.09
N LEU A 32 7.15 -25.12 15.20
CA LEU A 32 7.33 -24.43 16.48
C LEU A 32 6.11 -24.62 17.40
N GLU A 33 4.90 -24.46 16.87
CA GLU A 33 3.64 -24.70 17.60
C GLU A 33 3.50 -26.16 18.05
N LYS A 34 4.04 -27.11 17.27
CA LYS A 34 4.10 -28.53 17.64
C LYS A 34 5.15 -28.85 18.67
N GLY A 35 5.98 -27.88 19.08
CA GLY A 35 6.94 -28.01 20.15
C GLY A 35 8.36 -28.40 19.74
N PHE A 36 8.69 -28.26 18.45
CA PHE A 36 10.08 -28.45 18.00
C PHE A 36 10.93 -27.22 18.36
N LYS A 37 12.21 -27.45 18.67
CA LYS A 37 13.15 -26.37 19.00
C LYS A 37 13.50 -25.54 17.78
N LYS A 38 13.67 -24.22 17.97
CA LYS A 38 14.03 -23.28 16.90
C LYS A 38 15.30 -23.69 16.15
N GLU A 39 16.34 -24.11 16.88
CA GLU A 39 17.63 -24.52 16.32
C GLU A 39 17.47 -25.75 15.39
N LEU A 40 16.61 -26.69 15.75
CA LEU A 40 16.32 -27.85 14.92
C LEU A 40 15.65 -27.45 13.60
N ILE A 41 14.68 -26.54 13.68
CA ILE A 41 13.93 -26.06 12.53
C ILE A 41 14.85 -25.22 11.60
N ILE A 42 15.69 -24.36 12.19
CA ILE A 42 16.68 -23.58 11.44
C ILE A 42 17.62 -24.52 10.65
N ASN A 43 18.13 -25.55 11.30
CA ASN A 43 19.03 -26.51 10.68
C ASN A 43 18.34 -27.29 9.56
N GLU A 44 17.08 -27.69 9.74
CA GLU A 44 16.29 -28.42 8.74
C GLU A 44 16.05 -27.61 7.47
N PHE A 45 15.68 -26.34 7.61
CA PHE A 45 15.40 -25.51 6.46
C PHE A 45 16.63 -24.79 5.88
N GLY A 46 17.75 -24.78 6.61
CA GLY A 46 18.99 -24.07 6.22
C GLY A 46 18.82 -22.55 6.14
N ILE A 47 17.90 -21.96 6.91
CA ILE A 47 17.57 -20.54 6.90
C ILE A 47 17.74 -20.00 8.32
N LEU A 48 18.83 -19.25 8.56
CA LEU A 48 19.18 -18.71 9.88
C LEU A 48 18.10 -17.77 10.44
N ASP A 49 17.46 -16.98 9.58
CA ASP A 49 16.44 -15.96 9.93
C ASP A 49 15.00 -16.45 9.77
N ILE A 50 14.77 -17.78 9.71
CA ILE A 50 13.43 -18.34 9.40
C ILE A 50 12.35 -17.88 10.40
N PHE A 51 12.73 -17.59 11.66
CA PHE A 51 11.85 -17.06 12.69
C PHE A 51 11.96 -15.56 12.90
N GLU A 52 12.88 -14.90 12.20
CA GLU A 52 12.94 -13.45 12.23
C GLU A 52 11.75 -12.90 11.45
N VAL A 53 10.78 -12.40 12.16
CA VAL A 53 9.77 -11.54 11.55
C VAL A 53 10.51 -10.27 11.17
N LYS A 54 10.82 -10.10 9.89
CA LYS A 54 11.22 -8.76 9.41
C LYS A 54 10.06 -7.84 9.71
N ASN A 55 10.18 -7.09 10.81
CA ASN A 55 9.18 -6.13 11.25
C ASN A 55 9.15 -4.91 10.31
N ASN A 56 10.17 -4.75 9.48
CA ASN A 56 10.29 -3.69 8.50
C ASN A 56 9.98 -4.20 7.09
N ALA A 57 9.30 -3.39 6.33
CA ALA A 57 9.03 -3.65 4.91
C ALA A 57 10.36 -3.78 4.14
N PRO A 58 10.40 -4.64 3.11
CA PRO A 58 11.53 -4.66 2.20
C PRO A 58 11.63 -3.32 1.46
N GLU A 59 12.86 -2.92 1.12
CA GLU A 59 13.04 -1.80 0.22
C GLU A 59 12.45 -2.11 -1.16
N LEU A 60 11.86 -1.09 -1.77
CA LEU A 60 11.30 -1.20 -3.10
C LEU A 60 12.41 -1.08 -4.16
N ASP A 61 12.65 -2.15 -4.89
CA ASP A 61 13.57 -2.17 -6.03
C ASP A 61 12.85 -1.63 -7.28
N VAL A 62 12.86 -0.32 -7.41
CA VAL A 62 12.15 0.38 -8.49
C VAL A 62 12.73 0.05 -9.86
N GLU A 63 14.05 -0.04 -9.98
CA GLU A 63 14.70 -0.36 -11.26
C GLU A 63 14.28 -1.75 -11.74
N LYS A 64 14.15 -2.70 -10.83
CA LYS A 64 13.63 -4.03 -11.13
C LYS A 64 12.16 -3.98 -11.56
N ILE A 65 11.33 -3.15 -10.91
CA ILE A 65 9.93 -2.96 -11.31
C ILE A 65 9.85 -2.40 -12.72
N LEU A 66 10.58 -1.32 -13.01
CA LEU A 66 10.57 -0.67 -14.32
C LEU A 66 11.09 -1.61 -15.44
N ALA A 67 12.12 -2.41 -15.13
CA ALA A 67 12.70 -3.34 -16.09
C ALA A 67 11.82 -4.56 -16.39
N ASN A 68 11.04 -5.03 -15.43
CA ASN A 68 10.29 -6.30 -15.54
C ASN A 68 8.77 -6.13 -15.72
N THR A 69 8.24 -4.91 -15.58
CA THR A 69 6.82 -4.70 -15.80
C THR A 69 6.45 -4.85 -17.28
N LYS A 70 5.32 -5.51 -17.54
CA LYS A 70 4.72 -5.60 -18.88
C LYS A 70 3.97 -4.32 -19.29
N PHE A 71 3.80 -3.39 -18.37
CA PHE A 71 3.09 -2.13 -18.58
C PHE A 71 4.07 -1.02 -18.98
N PRO A 72 3.67 -0.07 -19.84
CA PRO A 72 4.49 1.10 -20.12
C PRO A 72 4.78 1.88 -18.84
N ALA A 73 6.07 1.99 -18.48
CA ALA A 73 6.50 2.60 -17.24
C ALA A 73 7.68 3.55 -17.47
N LYS A 74 7.73 4.66 -16.71
CA LYS A 74 8.85 5.60 -16.76
C LYS A 74 9.04 6.35 -15.44
N ARG A 75 10.28 6.77 -15.18
CA ARG A 75 10.62 7.73 -14.13
C ARG A 75 10.15 9.14 -14.55
N LEU A 76 9.64 9.91 -13.59
CA LEU A 76 9.04 11.23 -13.85
C LEU A 76 9.92 12.39 -13.35
N SER A 77 10.84 12.15 -12.40
CA SER A 77 11.73 13.16 -11.85
C SER A 77 13.02 12.55 -11.32
N ASP A 78 14.09 13.32 -11.32
CA ASP A 78 15.36 12.98 -10.67
C ASP A 78 15.44 13.49 -9.21
N LYS A 79 14.53 14.40 -8.83
CA LYS A 79 14.48 14.99 -7.48
C LYS A 79 13.67 14.17 -6.49
N LEU A 80 12.77 13.33 -6.99
CA LEU A 80 11.92 12.43 -6.21
C LEU A 80 11.87 11.09 -6.91
N ASN A 81 11.93 10.00 -6.18
CA ASN A 81 11.58 8.70 -6.71
C ASN A 81 10.08 8.67 -7.01
N ILE A 82 9.72 9.05 -8.23
CA ILE A 82 8.35 9.09 -8.74
C ILE A 82 8.28 8.48 -10.13
N PHE A 83 7.29 7.64 -10.33
CA PHE A 83 7.14 6.79 -11.52
C PHE A 83 5.70 6.78 -12.00
N GLU A 84 5.53 6.67 -13.30
CA GLU A 84 4.22 6.45 -13.92
C GLU A 84 4.21 5.05 -14.53
N ILE A 85 3.09 4.35 -14.37
CA ILE A 85 2.79 3.07 -15.01
C ILE A 85 1.43 3.20 -15.65
N LYS A 86 1.37 3.09 -16.99
CA LYS A 86 0.15 3.27 -17.78
C LYS A 86 -0.58 1.96 -18.03
N ASN A 87 -1.88 2.05 -18.27
CA ASN A 87 -2.72 0.92 -18.64
C ASN A 87 -2.71 -0.21 -17.60
N LEU A 88 -2.49 0.13 -16.33
CA LEU A 88 -2.50 -0.87 -15.25
C LEU A 88 -3.87 -1.53 -15.12
N PHE A 89 -4.94 -0.78 -15.35
CA PHE A 89 -6.33 -1.25 -15.39
C PHE A 89 -6.99 -0.80 -16.69
N ASN A 90 -7.84 -1.66 -17.26
CA ASN A 90 -8.63 -1.35 -18.43
C ASN A 90 -9.95 -0.60 -18.06
N GLU A 91 -10.70 -0.19 -19.05
CA GLU A 91 -11.93 0.60 -18.88
C GLU A 91 -13.01 -0.17 -18.09
N GLU A 92 -13.20 -1.46 -18.39
CA GLU A 92 -14.18 -2.30 -17.68
C GLU A 92 -13.83 -2.47 -16.21
N GLU A 93 -12.55 -2.75 -15.91
CA GLU A 93 -12.05 -2.87 -14.53
C GLU A 93 -12.23 -1.55 -13.77
N CYS A 94 -11.85 -0.42 -14.39
CA CYS A 94 -12.02 0.90 -13.79
C CYS A 94 -13.50 1.21 -13.52
N ALA A 95 -14.40 0.91 -14.45
CA ALA A 95 -15.83 1.12 -14.27
C ALA A 95 -16.38 0.34 -13.07
N LYS A 96 -16.03 -0.94 -12.93
CA LYS A 96 -16.43 -1.76 -11.76
C LYS A 96 -15.91 -1.20 -10.44
N ILE A 97 -14.67 -0.70 -10.43
CA ILE A 97 -14.08 -0.07 -9.22
C ILE A 97 -14.84 1.22 -8.88
N ILE A 98 -15.16 2.04 -9.88
CA ILE A 98 -15.93 3.29 -9.70
C ILE A 98 -17.30 3.00 -9.10
N GLU A 99 -18.00 1.97 -9.56
CA GLU A 99 -19.29 1.55 -8.99
C GLU A 99 -19.17 1.21 -7.51
N VAL A 100 -18.13 0.44 -7.13
CA VAL A 100 -17.87 0.11 -5.73
C VAL A 100 -17.58 1.36 -4.90
N ILE A 101 -16.78 2.31 -5.43
CA ILE A 101 -16.49 3.57 -4.74
C ILE A 101 -17.79 4.37 -4.56
N ARG A 102 -18.60 4.56 -5.60
CA ARG A 102 -19.87 5.31 -5.52
C ARG A 102 -20.82 4.74 -4.50
N ALA A 103 -20.92 3.41 -4.42
CA ALA A 103 -21.81 2.72 -3.48
C ALA A 103 -21.38 2.83 -2.01
N ASN A 104 -20.10 3.09 -1.74
CA ASN A 104 -19.52 3.03 -0.39
C ASN A 104 -18.89 4.35 0.09
N CYS A 105 -18.79 5.39 -0.75
CA CYS A 105 -18.12 6.61 -0.35
C CYS A 105 -18.98 7.49 0.56
N THR A 106 -18.32 8.08 1.54
CA THR A 106 -18.85 9.11 2.42
C THR A 106 -17.96 10.36 2.35
N LYS A 107 -18.44 11.51 2.82
CA LYS A 107 -17.65 12.74 2.83
C LYS A 107 -16.33 12.49 3.55
N SER A 108 -15.22 12.85 2.92
CA SER A 108 -13.89 12.65 3.50
C SER A 108 -13.73 13.47 4.77
N SER A 109 -13.12 12.86 5.77
CA SER A 109 -12.61 13.54 6.95
C SER A 109 -11.09 13.59 6.91
N VAL A 110 -10.50 14.50 7.66
CA VAL A 110 -9.07 14.53 7.98
C VAL A 110 -8.89 14.12 9.43
N ILE A 111 -7.78 13.46 9.72
CA ILE A 111 -7.45 13.10 11.09
C ILE A 111 -7.07 14.40 11.83
N ASP A 112 -7.75 14.68 12.94
CA ASP A 112 -7.26 15.64 13.91
C ASP A 112 -6.09 15.00 14.68
N TYR A 113 -4.89 15.42 14.36
CA TYR A 113 -3.68 14.83 14.93
C TYR A 113 -3.47 15.14 16.42
N GLN A 114 -4.26 16.00 17.02
CA GLN A 114 -4.23 16.23 18.47
C GLN A 114 -5.08 15.20 19.22
N THR A 115 -6.26 14.93 18.72
CA THR A 115 -7.23 14.04 19.37
C THR A 115 -7.26 12.63 18.80
N GLY A 116 -6.72 12.40 17.59
CA GLY A 116 -6.86 11.16 16.82
C GLY A 116 -8.26 10.97 16.22
N GLY A 117 -9.16 11.94 16.41
CA GLY A 117 -10.52 11.91 15.86
C GLY A 117 -10.56 12.34 14.39
N ASN A 118 -11.68 12.04 13.74
CA ASN A 118 -11.95 12.48 12.37
C ASN A 118 -12.75 13.77 12.37
N THR A 119 -12.34 14.78 11.59
CA THR A 119 -13.05 16.04 11.44
C THR A 119 -13.24 16.39 9.97
N LEU A 120 -14.40 16.98 9.64
CA LEU A 120 -14.63 17.55 8.30
C LEU A 120 -13.80 18.83 8.16
N SER A 121 -13.22 19.04 7.01
CA SER A 121 -12.33 20.16 6.74
C SER A 121 -12.39 20.59 5.28
N ASP A 122 -12.28 21.89 5.02
CA ASP A 122 -12.08 22.45 3.69
C ASP A 122 -10.69 22.13 3.10
N PHE A 123 -9.86 21.42 3.86
CA PHE A 123 -8.56 20.95 3.43
C PHE A 123 -8.67 19.75 2.47
N ARG A 124 -9.63 18.85 2.74
CA ARG A 124 -9.97 17.70 1.88
C ARG A 124 -11.48 17.66 1.67
N THR A 125 -11.93 18.03 0.47
CA THR A 125 -13.36 18.18 0.17
C THR A 125 -13.97 16.99 -0.60
N SER A 126 -13.16 15.98 -0.93
CA SER A 126 -13.58 14.75 -1.61
C SER A 126 -14.52 13.87 -0.78
N SER A 127 -14.96 12.76 -1.38
CA SER A 127 -15.57 11.63 -0.66
C SER A 127 -14.62 10.43 -0.69
N THR A 128 -14.64 9.59 0.37
CA THR A 128 -13.75 8.45 0.56
C THR A 128 -14.53 7.18 0.84
N ALA A 129 -14.11 6.06 0.23
CA ALA A 129 -14.55 4.72 0.53
C ALA A 129 -13.36 3.87 0.98
N ASN A 130 -13.40 3.25 2.16
CA ASN A 130 -12.45 2.21 2.54
C ASN A 130 -12.89 0.90 1.91
N LEU A 131 -12.03 0.33 1.07
CA LEU A 131 -12.36 -0.84 0.25
C LEU A 131 -11.61 -2.06 0.78
N TYR A 132 -12.38 -3.02 1.28
CA TYR A 132 -11.83 -4.21 1.94
C TYR A 132 -11.66 -5.33 0.92
N ARG A 133 -10.47 -5.97 0.96
CA ARG A 133 -10.22 -7.24 0.33
C ARG A 133 -11.28 -8.25 0.79
N ASP A 134 -11.62 -9.23 -0.01
CA ASP A 134 -12.64 -10.25 0.23
C ASP A 134 -14.11 -9.76 0.25
N LYS A 135 -14.33 -8.44 0.25
CA LYS A 135 -15.70 -7.90 0.14
C LYS A 135 -16.14 -7.73 -1.32
N TYR A 136 -15.20 -7.43 -2.21
CA TYR A 136 -15.47 -7.22 -3.62
C TYR A 136 -14.37 -7.89 -4.46
N GLU A 137 -14.77 -8.78 -5.37
CA GLU A 137 -13.85 -9.51 -6.25
C GLU A 137 -12.92 -8.57 -7.05
N ILE A 138 -13.46 -7.45 -7.53
CA ILE A 138 -12.66 -6.45 -8.25
C ILE A 138 -11.57 -5.83 -7.36
N ILE A 139 -11.77 -5.70 -6.06
CA ILE A 139 -10.76 -5.16 -5.14
C ILE A 139 -9.67 -6.20 -4.87
N ASN A 140 -10.00 -7.50 -4.82
CA ASN A 140 -9.00 -8.55 -4.77
C ASN A 140 -8.07 -8.48 -5.99
N LEU A 141 -8.64 -8.36 -7.19
CA LEU A 141 -7.87 -8.21 -8.43
C LEU A 141 -6.96 -6.98 -8.40
N VAL A 142 -7.46 -5.84 -7.90
CA VAL A 142 -6.68 -4.60 -7.76
C VAL A 142 -5.47 -4.84 -6.86
N GLU A 143 -5.68 -5.38 -5.67
CA GLU A 143 -4.61 -5.59 -4.70
C GLU A 143 -3.61 -6.64 -5.18
N ASP A 144 -4.06 -7.75 -5.75
CA ASP A 144 -3.18 -8.77 -6.31
C ASP A 144 -2.29 -8.21 -7.43
N ARG A 145 -2.84 -7.33 -8.28
CA ARG A 145 -2.06 -6.68 -9.34
C ARG A 145 -1.03 -5.70 -8.79
N ILE A 146 -1.39 -4.91 -7.78
CA ILE A 146 -0.46 -4.01 -7.09
C ILE A 146 0.66 -4.81 -6.41
N PHE A 147 0.32 -5.87 -5.65
CA PHE A 147 1.31 -6.68 -4.95
C PHE A 147 2.24 -7.43 -5.90
N SER A 148 1.72 -7.97 -7.00
CA SER A 148 2.55 -8.62 -8.02
C SER A 148 3.53 -7.68 -8.70
N LEU A 149 3.18 -6.39 -8.82
CA LEU A 149 4.01 -5.36 -9.43
C LEU A 149 5.06 -4.82 -8.45
N ILE A 150 4.62 -4.46 -7.22
CA ILE A 150 5.44 -3.74 -6.24
C ILE A 150 6.26 -4.69 -5.37
N ASN A 151 5.80 -5.94 -5.19
CA ASN A 151 6.49 -6.98 -4.40
C ASN A 151 6.76 -6.58 -2.92
N ILE A 152 5.91 -5.72 -2.35
CA ILE A 152 5.86 -5.49 -0.90
C ILE A 152 4.72 -6.34 -0.33
N PRO A 153 4.97 -7.19 0.69
CA PRO A 153 3.93 -8.03 1.28
C PRO A 153 2.76 -7.21 1.84
N GLU A 154 1.54 -7.73 1.68
CA GLU A 154 0.28 -7.09 2.11
C GLU A 154 0.32 -6.60 3.57
N LYS A 155 0.93 -7.37 4.48
CA LYS A 155 1.06 -7.01 5.89
C LYS A 155 1.72 -5.65 6.17
N PHE A 156 2.41 -5.07 5.19
CA PHE A 156 3.03 -3.74 5.27
C PHE A 156 2.20 -2.66 4.58
N THR A 157 0.93 -2.91 4.31
CA THR A 157 0.09 -1.97 3.58
C THR A 157 -1.14 -1.57 4.37
N GLU A 158 -1.59 -0.33 4.16
CA GLU A 158 -2.88 0.12 4.66
C GLU A 158 -4.02 -0.40 3.79
N GLN A 159 -5.25 -0.32 4.31
CA GLN A 159 -6.45 -0.57 3.54
C GLN A 159 -6.50 0.35 2.32
N ILE A 160 -6.84 -0.20 1.15
CA ILE A 160 -6.97 0.61 -0.06
C ILE A 160 -8.15 1.58 0.08
N GLN A 161 -7.94 2.83 -0.34
CA GLN A 161 -8.98 3.87 -0.35
C GLN A 161 -9.40 4.22 -1.77
N GLY A 162 -10.72 4.19 -2.03
CA GLY A 162 -11.31 4.86 -3.16
C GLY A 162 -11.63 6.32 -2.82
N GLN A 163 -11.37 7.23 -3.74
CA GLN A 163 -11.66 8.66 -3.57
C GLN A 163 -12.44 9.17 -4.76
N TYR A 164 -13.45 9.96 -4.48
CA TYR A 164 -14.34 10.59 -5.45
C TYR A 164 -14.35 12.10 -5.27
N TYR A 165 -14.12 12.82 -6.36
CA TYR A 165 -14.09 14.27 -6.42
C TYR A 165 -15.11 14.78 -7.45
N LYS A 166 -15.99 15.66 -7.01
CA LYS A 166 -16.91 16.46 -7.85
C LYS A 166 -16.24 17.76 -8.29
N VAL A 167 -16.88 18.47 -9.20
CA VAL A 167 -16.44 19.82 -9.59
C VAL A 167 -16.26 20.70 -8.36
N GLY A 168 -15.13 21.40 -8.28
CA GLY A 168 -14.69 22.25 -7.17
C GLY A 168 -14.03 21.50 -6.03
N GLU A 169 -14.13 20.18 -5.95
CA GLU A 169 -13.52 19.41 -4.87
C GLU A 169 -12.01 19.17 -5.12
N GLN A 170 -11.25 19.17 -4.01
CA GLN A 170 -9.80 19.09 -4.01
C GLN A 170 -9.27 18.44 -2.72
N PHE A 171 -7.98 18.13 -2.72
CA PHE A 171 -7.21 17.85 -1.52
C PHE A 171 -5.98 18.76 -1.53
N LYS A 172 -5.98 19.80 -0.68
CA LYS A 172 -4.94 20.84 -0.64
C LYS A 172 -3.54 20.25 -0.46
N PRO A 173 -2.45 21.02 -0.71
CA PRO A 173 -1.08 20.52 -0.59
C PRO A 173 -0.81 19.85 0.75
N HIS A 174 -0.37 18.59 0.71
CA HIS A 174 -0.14 17.75 1.88
C HIS A 174 0.97 16.72 1.63
N PHE A 175 1.37 16.08 2.72
CA PHE A 175 2.19 14.87 2.71
C PHE A 175 1.32 13.68 3.08
N ASP A 176 1.62 12.51 2.53
CA ASP A 176 1.01 11.26 2.98
C ASP A 176 1.67 10.72 4.26
N THR A 177 2.87 11.17 4.58
CA THR A 177 3.61 10.79 5.78
C THR A 177 3.05 11.42 7.05
N LEU A 178 3.30 10.77 8.18
CA LEU A 178 3.02 11.29 9.51
C LEU A 178 4.23 12.06 10.04
N PHE A 179 3.96 13.14 10.76
CA PHE A 179 4.97 13.92 11.48
C PHE A 179 4.79 13.68 12.98
N PRO A 180 5.85 13.44 13.78
CA PRO A 180 5.72 13.12 15.20
C PRO A 180 5.40 14.37 16.05
N ASN A 181 4.40 15.16 15.61
CA ASN A 181 4.01 16.43 16.23
C ASN A 181 2.98 16.28 17.36
N SER A 182 2.42 15.08 17.54
CA SER A 182 1.49 14.73 18.60
C SER A 182 1.78 13.35 19.15
N GLU A 183 1.28 13.05 20.37
CA GLU A 183 1.41 11.72 20.96
C GLU A 183 0.70 10.64 20.13
N PHE A 184 -0.41 10.99 19.48
CA PHE A 184 -1.10 10.08 18.57
C PHE A 184 -0.21 9.71 17.38
N GLN A 185 0.37 10.71 16.69
CA GLN A 185 1.25 10.46 15.54
C GLN A 185 2.51 9.69 15.93
N LYS A 186 3.12 10.00 17.09
CA LYS A 186 4.25 9.23 17.60
C LYS A 186 3.89 7.76 17.80
N LYS A 187 2.77 7.46 18.46
CA LYS A 187 2.30 6.08 18.66
C LYS A 187 2.02 5.35 17.35
N GLU A 188 1.41 6.02 16.37
CA GLU A 188 1.19 5.44 15.04
C GLU A 188 2.51 5.09 14.33
N ILE A 189 3.48 6.01 14.36
CA ILE A 189 4.82 5.78 13.77
C ILE A 189 5.56 4.67 14.54
N ASP A 190 5.53 4.68 15.86
CA ASP A 190 6.22 3.69 16.67
C ASP A 190 5.67 2.28 16.46
N SER A 191 4.36 2.14 16.34
CA SER A 191 3.69 0.85 16.19
C SER A 191 3.68 0.31 14.76
N LYS A 192 3.41 1.16 13.76
CA LYS A 192 3.17 0.76 12.37
C LYS A 192 4.23 1.28 11.38
N GLY A 193 5.21 2.05 11.87
CA GLY A 193 6.14 2.80 11.02
C GLY A 193 5.46 3.95 10.27
N ASN A 194 6.23 4.74 9.53
CA ASN A 194 5.68 5.77 8.65
C ASN A 194 5.28 5.19 7.30
N ARG A 195 4.59 5.96 6.46
CA ARG A 195 4.33 5.63 5.07
C ARG A 195 5.61 5.83 4.27
N THR A 196 6.02 4.80 3.54
CA THR A 196 7.26 4.81 2.74
C THR A 196 7.01 5.11 1.29
N TRP A 197 5.90 4.59 0.76
CA TRP A 197 5.49 4.75 -0.63
C TRP A 197 3.99 4.91 -0.74
N THR A 198 3.56 5.66 -1.75
CA THR A 198 2.15 5.78 -2.14
C THR A 198 1.98 5.36 -3.60
N ALA A 199 1.01 4.47 -3.84
CA ALA A 199 0.51 4.13 -5.17
C ALA A 199 -0.88 4.74 -5.35
N MET A 200 -1.02 5.67 -6.28
CA MET A 200 -2.30 6.29 -6.65
C MET A 200 -2.67 5.93 -8.09
N ILE A 201 -3.90 5.47 -8.29
CA ILE A 201 -4.39 5.00 -9.59
C ILE A 201 -5.57 5.86 -10.01
N TYR A 202 -5.50 6.48 -11.17
CA TYR A 202 -6.63 7.16 -11.78
C TYR A 202 -7.57 6.14 -12.44
N LEU A 203 -8.85 6.24 -12.15
CA LEU A 203 -9.87 5.32 -12.66
C LEU A 203 -10.65 5.86 -13.85
N ASN A 204 -10.52 7.14 -14.14
CA ASN A 204 -11.14 7.79 -15.30
C ASN A 204 -10.29 8.95 -15.81
N ASN A 205 -10.59 9.37 -17.03
CA ASN A 205 -10.15 10.64 -17.55
C ASN A 205 -11.05 11.74 -16.99
N THR A 206 -10.44 12.83 -16.48
CA THR A 206 -11.18 14.02 -16.04
C THR A 206 -11.09 15.05 -17.15
N PRO A 207 -12.21 15.55 -17.69
CA PRO A 207 -12.20 16.47 -18.84
C PRO A 207 -11.38 17.73 -18.59
N LYS A 208 -11.45 18.31 -17.37
CA LYS A 208 -10.68 19.48 -17.00
C LYS A 208 -10.37 19.53 -15.50
N GLY A 209 -9.13 19.89 -15.15
CA GLY A 209 -8.66 19.95 -13.77
C GLY A 209 -8.40 18.58 -13.16
N GLY A 210 -8.45 18.47 -11.84
CA GLY A 210 -8.27 17.21 -11.09
C GLY A 210 -6.86 16.63 -11.11
N HIS A 211 -5.87 17.37 -11.61
CA HIS A 211 -4.48 16.92 -11.69
C HIS A 211 -3.90 16.65 -10.29
N THR A 212 -2.86 15.87 -10.21
CA THR A 212 -2.04 15.73 -9.00
C THR A 212 -0.73 16.45 -9.23
N LYS A 213 -0.52 17.55 -8.49
CA LYS A 213 0.64 18.41 -8.61
C LYS A 213 1.61 18.17 -7.45
N PHE A 214 2.87 17.88 -7.77
CA PHE A 214 3.95 17.82 -6.79
C PHE A 214 4.57 19.21 -6.64
N THR A 215 4.29 19.88 -5.52
CA THR A 215 4.51 21.32 -5.38
C THR A 215 5.97 21.74 -5.20
N LYS A 216 6.87 20.77 -4.91
CA LYS A 216 8.32 20.99 -4.72
C LYS A 216 9.17 20.56 -5.90
N ILE A 217 8.56 19.90 -6.88
CA ILE A 217 9.16 19.55 -8.16
C ILE A 217 8.25 20.06 -9.28
N ASP A 218 8.81 20.34 -10.43
CA ASP A 218 8.04 20.81 -11.58
C ASP A 218 7.37 19.63 -12.30
N TYR A 219 6.41 19.00 -11.59
CA TYR A 219 5.66 17.87 -12.13
C TYR A 219 4.18 17.91 -11.74
N GLU A 220 3.34 17.73 -12.74
CA GLU A 220 1.89 17.68 -12.62
C GLU A 220 1.35 16.54 -13.47
N SER A 221 0.58 15.64 -12.84
CA SER A 221 -0.01 14.47 -13.49
C SER A 221 -1.48 14.70 -13.80
N PRO A 222 -1.89 14.71 -15.08
CA PRO A 222 -3.30 14.71 -15.44
C PRO A 222 -3.94 13.35 -15.11
N PRO A 223 -5.23 13.31 -14.74
CA PRO A 223 -5.99 12.07 -14.66
C PRO A 223 -6.02 11.37 -16.03
N GLU A 224 -5.65 10.09 -16.02
CA GLU A 224 -5.65 9.22 -17.20
C GLU A 224 -6.10 7.83 -16.76
N LEU A 225 -7.14 7.31 -17.40
CA LEU A 225 -7.74 6.01 -17.07
C LEU A 225 -6.70 4.90 -16.97
N GLY A 226 -6.72 4.17 -15.85
CA GLY A 226 -5.84 3.02 -15.59
C GLY A 226 -4.37 3.38 -15.33
N LYS A 227 -4.02 4.67 -15.23
CA LYS A 227 -2.66 5.11 -14.91
C LYS A 227 -2.40 5.09 -13.41
N MET A 228 -1.29 4.48 -13.00
CA MET A 228 -0.77 4.55 -11.65
C MET A 228 0.41 5.52 -11.58
N ILE A 229 0.46 6.31 -10.51
CA ILE A 229 1.65 7.03 -10.07
C ILE A 229 2.10 6.41 -8.77
N LEU A 230 3.39 6.06 -8.69
CA LEU A 230 4.05 5.51 -7.51
C LEU A 230 5.14 6.48 -7.08
N TRP A 231 5.13 6.94 -5.83
CA TRP A 231 6.15 7.83 -5.31
C TRP A 231 6.61 7.45 -3.90
N GLN A 232 7.86 7.82 -3.61
CA GLN A 232 8.47 7.61 -2.31
C GLN A 232 8.12 8.77 -1.38
N ASP A 233 7.64 8.45 -0.18
CA ASP A 233 7.23 9.42 0.84
C ASP A 233 8.31 9.63 1.91
N THR A 234 9.02 8.54 2.30
CA THR A 234 10.12 8.60 3.27
C THR A 234 11.35 7.88 2.76
N LYS A 235 12.53 8.33 3.21
CA LYS A 235 13.81 7.66 3.00
C LYS A 235 14.59 7.70 4.31
N ASP A 236 15.15 6.57 4.72
CA ASP A 236 15.92 6.42 5.95
C ASP A 236 15.20 7.00 7.20
N GLY A 237 13.86 6.75 7.27
CA GLY A 237 12.99 7.26 8.33
C GLY A 237 12.69 8.76 8.27
N GLN A 238 13.19 9.48 7.25
CA GLN A 238 12.97 10.91 7.06
C GLN A 238 11.93 11.18 5.97
N ASN A 239 11.08 12.17 6.20
CA ASN A 239 10.11 12.62 5.22
C ASN A 239 10.79 13.32 4.05
N ILE A 240 10.39 12.99 2.83
CA ILE A 240 10.92 13.61 1.61
C ILE A 240 10.09 14.86 1.30
N ALA A 241 10.71 16.03 1.33
CA ALA A 241 10.02 17.31 1.12
C ALA A 241 9.39 17.41 -0.28
N GLU A 242 10.00 16.78 -1.27
CA GLU A 242 9.57 16.75 -2.67
C GLU A 242 8.30 15.91 -2.86
N SER A 243 7.91 15.06 -1.90
CA SER A 243 6.67 14.28 -1.95
C SER A 243 5.42 15.09 -1.64
N MET A 244 5.55 16.37 -1.24
CA MET A 244 4.40 17.26 -1.03
C MET A 244 3.60 17.38 -2.32
N HIS A 245 2.33 16.99 -2.27
CA HIS A 245 1.46 16.98 -3.44
C HIS A 245 0.08 17.57 -3.17
N TRP A 246 -0.61 17.94 -4.23
CA TRP A 246 -1.92 18.59 -4.25
C TRP A 246 -2.83 17.88 -5.23
N GLY A 247 -3.95 17.35 -4.75
CA GLY A 247 -5.07 16.94 -5.60
C GLY A 247 -5.85 18.18 -6.02
N MET A 248 -5.50 18.75 -7.18
CA MET A 248 -6.06 20.00 -7.68
C MET A 248 -7.57 19.91 -7.89
N PRO A 249 -8.28 21.05 -7.86
CA PRO A 249 -9.71 21.07 -8.07
C PRO A 249 -10.11 20.43 -9.40
N VAL A 250 -11.20 19.67 -9.39
CA VAL A 250 -11.88 19.25 -10.61
C VAL A 250 -12.61 20.46 -11.17
N GLU A 251 -12.37 20.81 -12.43
CA GLU A 251 -13.02 21.95 -13.08
C GLU A 251 -14.22 21.52 -13.93
N GLU A 252 -14.15 20.30 -14.50
CA GLU A 252 -15.23 19.71 -15.30
C GLU A 252 -15.25 18.19 -15.12
N GLY A 253 -16.44 17.61 -15.06
CA GLY A 253 -16.66 16.18 -14.89
C GLY A 253 -16.45 15.70 -13.46
N GLU A 254 -15.81 14.56 -13.31
CA GLU A 254 -15.58 13.87 -12.04
C GLU A 254 -14.19 13.22 -12.04
N LYS A 255 -13.62 13.02 -10.87
CA LYS A 255 -12.37 12.29 -10.71
C LYS A 255 -12.53 11.15 -9.71
N PHE A 256 -12.09 9.96 -10.10
CA PHE A 256 -12.00 8.80 -9.23
C PHE A 256 -10.56 8.31 -9.18
N VAL A 257 -10.08 8.03 -7.96
CA VAL A 257 -8.76 7.44 -7.74
C VAL A 257 -8.82 6.36 -6.69
N LEU A 258 -7.88 5.41 -6.77
CA LEU A 258 -7.49 4.54 -5.67
C LEU A 258 -6.18 5.01 -5.09
N THR A 259 -6.03 4.87 -3.77
CA THR A 259 -4.75 5.11 -3.08
C THR A 259 -4.41 3.94 -2.19
N LYS A 260 -3.19 3.43 -2.30
CA LYS A 260 -2.60 2.37 -1.47
C LYS A 260 -1.32 2.89 -0.85
N TRP A 261 -1.23 2.84 0.48
CA TRP A 261 -0.05 3.24 1.24
C TRP A 261 0.73 2.03 1.71
N PHE A 262 2.05 2.13 1.62
CA PHE A 262 3.00 1.14 2.10
C PHE A 262 3.69 1.68 3.34
N ARG A 263 3.81 0.84 4.37
CA ARG A 263 4.33 1.21 5.70
C ARG A 263 5.69 0.60 5.95
N GLU A 264 6.48 1.25 6.78
CA GLU A 264 7.79 0.72 7.24
C GLU A 264 7.66 -0.58 8.02
N LYS A 265 6.63 -0.67 8.86
CA LYS A 265 6.40 -1.81 9.77
C LYS A 265 5.11 -2.53 9.42
N ILE A 266 4.92 -3.69 10.01
CA ILE A 266 3.68 -4.44 9.86
C ILE A 266 2.51 -3.56 10.28
N TYR A 267 1.58 -3.36 9.36
CA TYR A 267 0.32 -2.66 9.58
C TYR A 267 -0.76 -3.68 9.91
N GLN A 268 -1.35 -3.57 11.12
CA GLN A 268 -2.56 -4.30 11.47
C GLN A 268 -3.66 -3.25 11.62
N PRO A 269 -4.68 -3.23 10.77
CA PRO A 269 -5.83 -2.38 11.00
C PRO A 269 -6.40 -2.71 12.38
N ALA A 270 -6.75 -1.69 13.16
CA ALA A 270 -7.52 -1.92 14.37
C ALA A 270 -8.74 -2.75 13.98
N LEU A 271 -8.91 -3.91 14.59
CA LEU A 271 -10.15 -4.67 14.45
C LEU A 271 -11.25 -3.75 14.99
N ASP A 272 -12.06 -3.21 14.11
CA ASP A 272 -13.26 -2.48 14.50
C ASP A 272 -14.08 -3.42 15.38
N LYS A 273 -14.15 -3.08 16.66
CA LYS A 273 -14.94 -3.81 17.66
C LYS A 273 -16.40 -3.45 17.52
#